data_7ed9c65da6e62e7fd4a53877e5fe4305
#
_entry.id   7ed9c65da6e62e7fd4a53877e5fe4305
#
_cell.length_a   1.000
_cell.length_b   1.000
_cell.length_c   1.000
_cell.angle_alpha   90.00
_cell.angle_beta   90.00
_cell.angle_gamma   90.00
#
_symmetry.space_group_name_H-M   'P 1'
#
loop_
_entity.id
_entity.type
_entity.pdbx_description
1 polymer ?
#
loop_
_entity_poly.entity_id
_entity_poly.type
_entity_poly.pdbx_seq_one_letter_code
_entity_poly.pdbx_strand_id
1 'polypeptide(L)'
;MPNLHDIERRIKSVTSTKQITRTMEMVAAAKIRRASERVESALPWAVAISDMLISTAKYAHLDNEPLLQVHDEVKRVLIVAVTSDRGLAGGFNTNVLRYVEKLSKEKQREGAEVEVAARSEEHT
;
A
#
# COMPACT_ATOMS: atom_id res chain seq x y z
N MET A 1 -46.87 5.20 -14.98
CA MET A 1 -45.94 6.03 -15.77
C MET A 1 -45.25 6.98 -14.80
N PRO A 2 -43.91 7.17 -14.82
CA PRO A 2 -43.25 8.12 -13.97
C PRO A 2 -43.80 9.52 -14.29
N ASN A 3 -44.15 10.25 -13.25
CA ASN A 3 -44.67 11.63 -13.32
C ASN A 3 -43.49 12.55 -13.72
N LEU A 4 -43.75 13.60 -14.51
CA LEU A 4 -42.76 14.61 -14.89
C LEU A 4 -41.96 15.13 -13.66
N HIS A 5 -42.63 15.31 -12.57
CA HIS A 5 -42.04 15.73 -11.29
C HIS A 5 -41.03 14.71 -10.69
N ASP A 6 -41.27 13.42 -10.91
CA ASP A 6 -40.32 12.38 -10.48
C ASP A 6 -39.06 12.37 -11.36
N ILE A 7 -39.20 12.65 -12.65
CA ILE A 7 -38.09 12.79 -13.57
C ILE A 7 -37.24 14.01 -13.23
N GLU A 8 -37.86 15.15 -12.96
CA GLU A 8 -37.16 16.37 -12.55
C GLU A 8 -36.38 16.16 -11.26
N ARG A 9 -36.98 15.47 -10.27
CA ARG A 9 -36.33 15.14 -9.00
C ARG A 9 -35.12 14.22 -9.22
N ARG A 10 -35.22 13.23 -10.12
CA ARG A 10 -34.12 12.34 -10.50
C ARG A 10 -32.98 13.10 -11.20
N ILE A 11 -33.30 14.01 -12.13
CA ILE A 11 -32.31 14.85 -12.80
C ILE A 11 -31.53 15.68 -11.77
N LYS A 12 -32.24 16.35 -10.84
CA LYS A 12 -31.62 17.13 -9.79
C LYS A 12 -30.70 16.29 -8.90
N SER A 13 -31.15 15.11 -8.50
CA SER A 13 -30.37 14.17 -7.69
C SER A 13 -29.09 13.72 -8.40
N VAL A 14 -29.20 13.31 -9.67
CA VAL A 14 -28.03 12.88 -10.48
C VAL A 14 -27.06 14.03 -10.72
N THR A 15 -27.58 15.24 -10.97
CA THR A 15 -26.74 16.44 -11.14
C THR A 15 -25.96 16.76 -9.86
N SER A 16 -26.60 16.66 -8.71
CA SER A 16 -25.95 16.83 -7.42
C SER A 16 -24.86 15.77 -7.20
N THR A 17 -25.16 14.50 -7.47
CA THR A 17 -24.19 13.40 -7.37
C THR A 17 -23.00 13.62 -8.29
N LYS A 18 -23.22 14.08 -9.52
CA LYS A 18 -22.15 14.44 -10.47
C LYS A 18 -21.21 15.51 -9.92
N GLN A 19 -21.76 16.56 -9.27
CA GLN A 19 -20.96 17.61 -8.65
C GLN A 19 -20.10 17.06 -7.50
N ILE A 20 -20.71 16.23 -6.64
CA ILE A 20 -19.99 15.61 -5.52
C ILE A 20 -18.84 14.74 -6.06
N THR A 21 -19.09 13.87 -7.05
CA THR A 21 -18.07 13.01 -7.64
C THR A 21 -16.92 13.81 -8.25
N ARG A 22 -17.24 14.91 -8.95
CA ARG A 22 -16.21 15.79 -9.52
C ARG A 22 -15.36 16.47 -8.44
N THR A 23 -15.98 16.87 -7.34
CA THR A 23 -15.23 17.44 -6.21
C THR A 23 -14.32 16.39 -5.56
N MET A 24 -14.82 15.15 -5.41
CA MET A 24 -14.01 14.04 -4.89
C MET A 24 -12.83 13.74 -5.81
N GLU A 25 -13.01 13.78 -7.11
CA GLU A 25 -11.93 13.62 -8.11
C GLU A 25 -10.84 14.67 -7.92
N MET A 26 -11.21 15.95 -7.80
CA MET A 26 -10.25 17.04 -7.57
C MET A 26 -9.47 16.87 -6.26
N VAL A 27 -10.16 16.47 -5.18
CA VAL A 27 -9.51 16.21 -3.88
C VAL A 27 -8.57 15.01 -3.97
N ALA A 28 -8.98 13.94 -4.64
CA ALA A 28 -8.13 12.76 -4.85
C ALA A 28 -6.88 13.10 -5.68
N ALA A 29 -7.04 13.86 -6.77
CA ALA A 29 -5.92 14.32 -7.59
C ALA A 29 -4.91 15.15 -6.79
N ALA A 30 -5.39 16.07 -5.93
CA ALA A 30 -4.51 16.86 -5.06
C ALA A 30 -3.75 15.99 -4.04
N LYS A 31 -4.39 14.94 -3.49
CA LYS A 31 -3.74 13.99 -2.58
C LYS A 31 -2.67 13.16 -3.28
N ILE A 32 -2.97 12.65 -4.49
CA ILE A 32 -2.01 11.90 -5.31
C ILE A 32 -0.78 12.77 -5.58
N ARG A 33 -0.99 14.02 -6.01
CA ARG A 33 0.12 14.93 -6.28
C ARG A 33 1.04 15.10 -5.06
N ARG A 34 0.47 15.37 -3.87
CA ARG A 34 1.25 15.52 -2.63
C ARG A 34 1.98 14.23 -2.25
N ALA A 35 1.36 13.07 -2.45
CA ALA A 35 1.99 11.78 -2.18
C ALA A 35 3.16 11.53 -3.14
N SER A 36 2.99 11.82 -4.45
CA SER A 36 4.05 11.72 -5.46
C SER A 36 5.23 12.63 -5.15
N GLU A 37 4.97 13.89 -4.79
CA GLU A 37 6.01 14.86 -4.41
C GLU A 37 6.82 14.36 -3.20
N ARG A 38 6.19 13.71 -2.22
CA ARG A 38 6.89 13.10 -1.08
C ARG A 38 7.77 11.93 -1.51
N VAL A 39 7.28 11.06 -2.38
CA VAL A 39 8.06 9.93 -2.90
C VAL A 39 9.26 10.42 -3.70
N GLU A 40 9.05 11.37 -4.61
CA GLU A 40 10.11 11.96 -5.43
C GLU A 40 11.19 12.63 -4.57
N SER A 41 10.81 13.32 -3.49
CA SER A 41 11.76 13.94 -2.58
C SER A 41 12.54 12.93 -1.72
N ALA A 42 11.95 11.78 -1.41
CA ALA A 42 12.59 10.72 -0.63
C ALA A 42 13.51 9.80 -1.47
N LEU A 43 13.26 9.70 -2.78
CA LEU A 43 13.97 8.78 -3.66
C LEU A 43 15.50 8.99 -3.69
N PRO A 44 16.04 10.23 -3.81
CA PRO A 44 17.49 10.45 -3.82
C PRO A 44 18.16 9.98 -2.53
N TRP A 45 17.49 10.17 -1.40
CA TRP A 45 17.97 9.73 -0.10
C TRP A 45 18.00 8.20 0.01
N ALA A 46 16.94 7.52 -0.46
CA ALA A 46 16.87 6.07 -0.49
C ALA A 46 17.97 5.46 -1.36
N VAL A 47 18.24 6.05 -2.53
CA VAL A 47 19.33 5.62 -3.43
C VAL A 47 20.69 5.80 -2.74
N ALA A 48 20.95 6.98 -2.16
CA ALA A 48 22.22 7.26 -1.49
C ALA A 48 22.48 6.30 -0.31
N ILE A 49 21.46 5.97 0.48
CA ILE A 49 21.58 4.97 1.57
C ILE A 49 21.85 3.58 1.01
N SER A 50 21.16 3.17 -0.04
CA SER A 50 21.40 1.87 -0.68
C SER A 50 22.84 1.75 -1.18
N ASP A 51 23.36 2.77 -1.84
CA ASP A 51 24.74 2.81 -2.34
C ASP A 51 25.76 2.76 -1.20
N MET A 52 25.47 3.50 -0.11
CA MET A 52 26.30 3.48 1.09
C MET A 52 26.31 2.08 1.76
N LEU A 53 25.16 1.44 1.89
CA LEU A 53 25.05 0.09 2.43
C LEU A 53 25.80 -0.93 1.59
N ILE A 54 25.65 -0.88 0.25
CA ILE A 54 26.38 -1.77 -0.68
C ILE A 54 27.89 -1.55 -0.56
N SER A 55 28.33 -0.30 -0.46
CA SER A 55 29.74 0.02 -0.31
C SER A 55 30.28 -0.46 1.03
N THR A 56 29.54 -0.25 2.11
CA THR A 56 29.94 -0.71 3.45
C THR A 56 30.00 -2.24 3.52
N ALA A 57 29.00 -2.93 2.96
CA ALA A 57 28.95 -4.39 2.93
C ALA A 57 30.14 -5.02 2.19
N LYS A 58 30.73 -4.33 1.22
CA LYS A 58 31.94 -4.82 0.51
C LYS A 58 33.20 -4.85 1.37
N TYR A 59 33.26 -3.98 2.38
CA TYR A 59 34.45 -3.82 3.25
C TYR A 59 34.22 -4.32 4.66
N ALA A 60 32.98 -4.62 5.05
CA ALA A 60 32.65 -5.16 6.36
C ALA A 60 32.93 -6.66 6.42
N HIS A 61 33.45 -7.11 7.56
CA HIS A 61 33.48 -8.54 7.89
C HIS A 61 32.06 -8.95 8.28
N LEU A 62 31.31 -9.48 7.31
CA LEU A 62 29.88 -9.82 7.44
C LEU A 62 29.59 -10.83 8.55
N ASP A 63 30.62 -11.62 8.95
CA ASP A 63 30.48 -12.68 9.95
C ASP A 63 30.10 -12.17 11.35
N ASN A 64 30.39 -10.89 11.64
CA ASN A 64 30.13 -10.28 12.95
C ASN A 64 28.89 -9.38 12.99
N GLU A 65 28.21 -9.19 11.86
CA GLU A 65 27.07 -8.26 11.78
C GLU A 65 25.72 -9.02 11.68
N PRO A 66 24.96 -9.11 12.79
CA PRO A 66 23.73 -9.92 12.84
C PRO A 66 22.68 -9.54 11.79
N LEU A 67 22.64 -8.26 11.39
CA LEU A 67 21.69 -7.77 10.37
C LEU A 67 22.09 -8.11 8.92
N LEU A 68 23.33 -8.52 8.70
CA LEU A 68 23.85 -8.88 7.37
C LEU A 68 24.04 -10.38 7.22
N GLN A 69 23.78 -11.17 8.26
CA GLN A 69 23.87 -12.62 8.19
C GLN A 69 22.76 -13.20 7.31
N VAL A 70 23.14 -14.09 6.44
CA VAL A 70 22.20 -14.90 5.67
C VAL A 70 21.85 -16.13 6.51
N HIS A 71 20.57 -16.34 6.75
CA HIS A 71 20.10 -17.53 7.45
C HIS A 71 19.96 -18.69 6.46
N ASP A 72 20.56 -19.83 6.78
CA ASP A 72 20.45 -21.05 5.95
C ASP A 72 19.02 -21.56 5.89
N GLU A 73 18.24 -21.34 6.95
CA GLU A 73 16.85 -21.74 7.07
C GLU A 73 15.98 -20.60 7.63
N VAL A 74 14.98 -20.21 6.87
CA VAL A 74 14.01 -19.19 7.30
C VAL A 74 12.90 -19.84 8.11
N LYS A 75 12.99 -19.77 9.45
CA LYS A 75 12.01 -20.39 10.37
C LYS A 75 10.79 -19.55 10.64
N ARG A 76 10.93 -18.22 10.61
CA ARG A 76 9.82 -17.27 10.87
C ARG A 76 9.78 -16.18 9.81
N VAL A 77 8.59 -15.90 9.33
CA VAL A 77 8.32 -14.86 8.31
C VAL A 77 7.27 -13.90 8.84
N LEU A 78 7.57 -12.62 8.86
CA LEU A 78 6.61 -11.56 9.13
C LEU A 78 6.15 -10.94 7.81
N ILE A 79 4.86 -11.02 7.52
CA ILE A 79 4.23 -10.37 6.37
C ILE A 79 3.57 -9.09 6.84
N VAL A 80 4.06 -7.94 6.40
CA VAL A 80 3.44 -6.64 6.68
C VAL A 80 2.50 -6.28 5.54
N ALA A 81 1.19 -6.37 5.80
CA ALA A 81 0.16 -6.01 4.83
C ALA A 81 -0.22 -4.54 4.99
N VAL A 82 0.13 -3.71 4.00
CA VAL A 82 -0.22 -2.30 3.97
C VAL A 82 -1.45 -2.11 3.08
N THR A 83 -2.55 -1.66 3.68
CA THR A 83 -3.84 -1.45 3.01
C THR A 83 -4.29 0.00 3.14
N SER A 84 -5.29 0.38 2.37
CA SER A 84 -5.92 1.70 2.46
C SER A 84 -6.96 1.72 3.59
N ASP A 85 -7.01 2.81 4.38
CA ASP A 85 -8.00 3.01 5.44
C ASP A 85 -9.41 3.24 4.92
N ARG A 86 -9.52 3.82 3.74
CA ARG A 86 -10.79 4.21 3.15
C ARG A 86 -11.17 3.30 2.00
N GLY A 87 -12.47 3.08 1.85
CA GLY A 87 -13.05 2.43 0.68
C GLY A 87 -12.93 3.29 -0.59
N LEU A 88 -13.66 2.91 -1.62
CA LEU A 88 -13.67 3.53 -2.95
C LEU A 88 -12.35 3.37 -3.72
N ALA A 89 -11.50 2.42 -3.31
CA ALA A 89 -10.26 2.04 -3.98
C ALA A 89 -10.42 0.79 -4.88
N GLY A 90 -11.66 0.50 -5.32
CA GLY A 90 -11.94 -0.71 -6.09
C GLY A 90 -11.56 -1.98 -5.35
N GLY A 91 -10.91 -2.91 -6.03
CA GLY A 91 -10.44 -4.18 -5.46
C GLY A 91 -9.10 -4.12 -4.74
N PHE A 92 -8.51 -2.94 -4.49
CA PHE A 92 -7.15 -2.81 -3.95
C PHE A 92 -6.96 -3.61 -2.66
N ASN A 93 -7.72 -3.30 -1.61
CA ASN A 93 -7.59 -3.98 -0.33
C ASN A 93 -7.84 -5.49 -0.44
N THR A 94 -8.87 -5.88 -1.20
CA THR A 94 -9.20 -7.30 -1.42
C THR A 94 -8.08 -8.05 -2.13
N ASN A 95 -7.44 -7.43 -3.10
CA ASN A 95 -6.33 -8.04 -3.83
C ASN A 95 -5.09 -8.17 -2.97
N VAL A 96 -4.78 -7.16 -2.12
CA VAL A 96 -3.69 -7.25 -1.15
C VAL A 96 -3.93 -8.41 -0.18
N LEU A 97 -5.13 -8.51 0.40
CA LEU A 97 -5.46 -9.58 1.34
C LEU A 97 -5.36 -10.98 0.70
N ARG A 98 -5.86 -11.15 -0.54
CA ARG A 98 -5.70 -12.42 -1.30
C ARG A 98 -4.24 -12.76 -1.53
N TYR A 99 -3.42 -11.75 -1.85
CA TYR A 99 -1.99 -11.97 -2.05
C TYR A 99 -1.29 -12.38 -0.75
N VAL A 100 -1.61 -11.71 0.37
CA VAL A 100 -1.10 -12.05 1.70
C VAL A 100 -1.48 -13.49 2.07
N GLU A 101 -2.73 -13.88 1.86
CA GLU A 101 -3.21 -15.24 2.14
C GLU A 101 -2.45 -16.29 1.30
N LYS A 102 -2.25 -16.01 0.01
CA LYS A 102 -1.50 -16.90 -0.89
C LYS A 102 -0.04 -17.04 -0.42
N LEU A 103 0.62 -15.91 -0.15
CA LEU A 103 2.01 -15.88 0.30
C LEU A 103 2.18 -16.58 1.66
N SER A 104 1.25 -16.36 2.59
CA SER A 104 1.25 -17.02 3.90
C SER A 104 1.18 -18.55 3.75
N LYS A 105 0.26 -19.06 2.91
CA LYS A 105 0.14 -20.49 2.64
C LYS A 105 1.40 -21.08 1.97
N GLU A 106 2.02 -20.31 1.10
CA GLU A 106 3.27 -20.71 0.43
C GLU A 106 4.40 -20.86 1.45
N LYS A 107 4.61 -19.85 2.31
CA LYS A 107 5.66 -19.88 3.32
C LYS A 107 5.43 -20.94 4.41
N GLN A 108 4.18 -21.18 4.79
CA GLN A 108 3.84 -22.28 5.70
C GLN A 108 4.15 -23.66 5.09
N ARG A 109 3.94 -23.85 3.78
CA ARG A 109 4.33 -25.09 3.07
C ARG A 109 5.84 -25.30 3.01
N GLU A 110 6.61 -24.21 2.99
CA GLU A 110 8.07 -24.24 3.08
C GLU A 110 8.56 -24.55 4.50
N GLY A 111 7.66 -24.68 5.48
CA GLY A 111 7.98 -25.02 6.87
C GLY A 111 8.18 -23.81 7.78
N ALA A 112 7.95 -22.59 7.30
CA ALA A 112 8.11 -21.39 8.10
C ALA A 112 6.85 -21.09 8.95
N GLU A 113 7.05 -20.60 10.15
CA GLU A 113 6.02 -19.96 10.96
C GLU A 113 5.72 -18.58 10.39
N VAL A 114 4.46 -18.28 10.09
CA VAL A 114 4.08 -17.02 9.44
C VAL A 114 3.24 -16.16 10.37
N GLU A 115 3.72 -14.95 10.62
CA GLU A 115 2.98 -13.89 11.29
C GLU A 115 2.54 -12.84 10.27
N VAL A 116 1.33 -12.28 10.46
CA VAL A 116 0.80 -11.22 9.60
C VAL A 116 0.52 -9.99 10.44
N ALA A 117 1.17 -8.89 10.11
CA ALA A 117 0.88 -7.58 10.66
C ALA A 117 0.08 -6.76 9.62
N ALA A 118 -1.13 -6.35 9.98
CA ALA A 118 -1.92 -5.45 9.15
C ALA A 118 -1.63 -4.00 9.55
N ARG A 119 -1.33 -3.16 8.56
CA ARG A 119 -1.16 -1.73 8.74
C ARG A 119 -2.04 -1.00 7.74
N SER A 120 -2.84 -0.09 8.25
CA SER A 120 -3.55 0.87 7.43
C SER A 120 -2.82 2.21 7.43
N GLU A 121 -3.08 3.02 6.41
CA GLU A 121 -2.52 4.35 6.27
C GLU A 121 -3.25 5.28 7.25
N GLU A 122 -2.72 5.44 8.47
CA GLU A 122 -3.25 6.43 9.39
C GLU A 122 -2.99 7.84 8.89
N HIS A 123 -4.03 8.62 8.83
CA HIS A 123 -3.93 10.05 8.60
C HIS A 123 -3.43 10.73 9.88
N THR A 124 -2.20 11.13 9.87
CA THR A 124 -1.73 12.26 10.68
C THR A 124 -2.04 13.57 9.98
#